data_be2f4bed645c611c8edafacd6069b954
#
_entry.id   be2f4bed645c611c8edafacd6069b954
#
_cell.length_a   1.000
_cell.length_b   1.000
_cell.length_c   1.000
_cell.angle_alpha   90.00
_cell.angle_beta   90.00
_cell.angle_gamma   90.00
#
_symmetry.space_group_name_H-M   'P 1'
#
loop_
_entity.id
_entity.type
_entity.pdbx_description
1 polymer ?
#
loop_
_entity_poly.entity_id
_entity_poly.type
_entity_poly.pdbx_seq_one_letter_code
_entity_poly.pdbx_strand_id
1 'polypeptide(L)'
;MIKVSVMYPHSDGARFDHAYYRDKHMPLVLTRMGSACKEHSVDKGLAGGRPGTPPLYVASCHLICDSVEAFNAAFGPHVKEIMADTPNYTDIKPVMQISEVV
;
A
#
# COMPACT_ATOMS: atom_id res chain seq x y z
N MET A 1 10.41 -13.03 -8.42
CA MET A 1 9.24 -12.30 -7.93
C MET A 1 9.65 -11.28 -6.89
N ILE A 2 9.06 -10.11 -6.97
CA ILE A 2 9.27 -9.06 -5.99
C ILE A 2 7.95 -8.73 -5.29
N LYS A 3 8.08 -8.16 -4.09
CA LYS A 3 6.95 -7.66 -3.32
C LYS A 3 7.14 -6.17 -3.09
N VAL A 4 6.14 -5.39 -3.48
CA VAL A 4 6.10 -3.95 -3.19
C VAL A 4 5.23 -3.77 -1.97
N SER A 5 5.81 -3.21 -0.91
CA SER A 5 5.11 -2.98 0.36
C SER A 5 4.92 -1.49 0.57
N VAL A 6 3.68 -1.05 0.69
CA VAL A 6 3.34 0.34 0.99
C VAL A 6 2.72 0.36 2.37
N MET A 7 3.39 1.01 3.31
CA MET A 7 3.01 0.95 4.72
C MET A 7 2.78 2.35 5.28
N TYR A 8 1.72 2.49 6.08
CA TYR A 8 1.32 3.78 6.65
C TYR A 8 1.61 3.77 8.14
N PRO A 9 2.69 4.46 8.57
CA PRO A 9 3.10 4.45 9.98
C PRO A 9 1.99 4.93 10.92
N HIS A 10 1.87 4.26 12.06
CA HIS A 10 0.94 4.67 13.11
C HIS A 10 1.38 6.03 13.68
N SER A 11 0.43 6.94 13.83
CA SER A 11 0.66 8.25 14.44
C SER A 11 -0.61 8.66 15.16
N ASP A 12 -0.46 9.09 16.41
CA ASP A 12 -1.61 9.52 17.21
C ASP A 12 -2.31 10.70 16.55
N GLY A 13 -3.63 10.59 16.44
CA GLY A 13 -4.46 11.63 15.82
C GLY A 13 -4.45 11.64 14.31
N ALA A 14 -3.68 10.78 13.66
CA ALA A 14 -3.67 10.69 12.21
C ALA A 14 -4.95 10.04 11.69
N ARG A 15 -5.37 10.47 10.51
CA ARG A 15 -6.60 9.98 9.89
C ARG A 15 -6.27 8.87 8.89
N PHE A 16 -7.04 7.79 8.93
CA PHE A 16 -6.97 6.76 7.90
C PHE A 16 -8.35 6.15 7.70
N ASP A 17 -8.92 6.35 6.51
CA ASP A 17 -10.22 5.79 6.14
C ASP A 17 -10.00 4.43 5.48
N HIS A 18 -10.10 3.37 6.27
CA HIS A 18 -9.86 2.00 5.80
C HIS A 18 -10.88 1.56 4.74
N ALA A 19 -12.12 1.99 4.85
CA ALA A 19 -13.14 1.64 3.87
C ALA A 19 -12.84 2.25 2.51
N TYR A 20 -12.47 3.52 2.47
CA TYR A 20 -12.07 4.18 1.23
C TYR A 20 -10.84 3.52 0.61
N TYR A 21 -9.83 3.24 1.46
CA TYR A 21 -8.59 2.63 0.99
C TYR A 21 -8.86 1.28 0.33
N ARG A 22 -9.66 0.44 0.97
CA ARG A 22 -10.02 -0.88 0.45
C ARG A 22 -10.91 -0.81 -0.78
N ASP A 23 -11.93 0.08 -0.77
CA ASP A 23 -13.02 0.02 -1.75
C ASP A 23 -12.83 0.98 -2.92
N LYS A 24 -11.97 2.00 -2.78
CA LYS A 24 -11.74 3.04 -3.80
C LYS A 24 -10.28 3.13 -4.24
N HIS A 25 -9.35 3.31 -3.30
CA HIS A 25 -7.95 3.53 -3.63
C HIS A 25 -7.29 2.29 -4.21
N MET A 26 -7.40 1.16 -3.53
CA MET A 26 -6.76 -0.07 -4.01
C MET A 26 -7.34 -0.56 -5.33
N PRO A 27 -8.66 -0.51 -5.58
CA PRO A 27 -9.18 -0.81 -6.91
C PRO A 27 -8.61 0.09 -8.00
N LEU A 28 -8.37 1.37 -7.73
CA LEU A 28 -7.70 2.26 -8.68
C LEU A 28 -6.30 1.76 -8.99
N VAL A 29 -5.50 1.47 -7.95
CA VAL A 29 -4.14 0.95 -8.11
C VAL A 29 -4.13 -0.32 -8.96
N LEU A 30 -4.98 -1.29 -8.60
CA LEU A 30 -5.03 -2.59 -9.28
C LEU A 30 -5.47 -2.45 -10.72
N THR A 31 -6.43 -1.56 -11.02
CA THR A 31 -6.88 -1.32 -12.39
C THR A 31 -5.73 -0.74 -13.22
N ARG A 32 -4.98 0.21 -12.68
CA ARG A 32 -3.86 0.82 -13.40
C ARG A 32 -2.69 -0.13 -13.57
N MET A 33 -2.43 -0.99 -12.58
CA MET A 33 -1.35 -1.98 -12.65
C MET A 33 -1.67 -3.11 -13.63
N GLY A 34 -2.96 -3.46 -13.74
CA GLY A 34 -3.40 -4.52 -14.64
C GLY A 34 -2.72 -5.86 -14.33
N SER A 35 -2.30 -6.57 -15.38
CA SER A 35 -1.70 -7.90 -15.24
C SER A 35 -0.31 -7.90 -14.61
N ALA A 36 0.31 -6.73 -14.43
CA ALA A 36 1.61 -6.65 -13.77
C ALA A 36 1.53 -7.01 -12.28
N CYS A 37 0.40 -6.78 -11.65
CA CYS A 37 0.16 -7.20 -10.26
C CYS A 37 -0.40 -8.62 -10.26
N LYS A 38 0.42 -9.58 -9.79
CA LYS A 38 0.04 -11.01 -9.78
C LYS A 38 -0.81 -11.36 -8.57
N GLU A 39 -0.47 -10.79 -7.41
CA GLU A 39 -1.20 -10.99 -6.16
C GLU A 39 -1.13 -9.70 -5.36
N HIS A 40 -2.08 -9.51 -4.45
CA HIS A 40 -2.08 -8.36 -3.57
C HIS A 40 -2.73 -8.70 -2.24
N SER A 41 -2.39 -7.91 -1.22
CA SER A 41 -3.10 -7.92 0.06
C SER A 41 -3.26 -6.50 0.56
N VAL A 42 -4.33 -6.26 1.31
CA VAL A 42 -4.61 -4.99 1.96
C VAL A 42 -4.84 -5.31 3.43
N ASP A 43 -4.04 -4.69 4.30
CA ASP A 43 -4.03 -5.07 5.71
C ASP A 43 -4.31 -3.86 6.59
N LYS A 44 -5.11 -4.08 7.64
CA LYS A 44 -5.37 -3.10 8.68
C LYS A 44 -4.56 -3.50 9.90
N GLY A 45 -3.77 -2.56 10.44
CA GLY A 45 -2.99 -2.81 11.64
C GLY A 45 -3.87 -3.01 12.86
N LEU A 46 -3.58 -4.05 13.65
CA LEU A 46 -4.35 -4.36 14.86
C LEU A 46 -3.53 -4.15 16.12
N ALA A 47 -2.26 -4.57 16.11
CA ALA A 47 -1.40 -4.54 17.30
C ALA A 47 0.05 -4.67 16.89
N GLY A 48 0.94 -4.24 17.79
CA GLY A 48 2.36 -4.53 17.64
C GLY A 48 2.68 -5.97 18.04
N GLY A 49 3.96 -6.33 17.96
CA GLY A 49 4.40 -7.68 18.27
C GLY A 49 4.31 -8.06 19.75
N ARG A 50 4.26 -7.05 20.63
CA ARG A 50 4.08 -7.29 22.07
C ARG A 50 2.62 -7.10 22.44
N PRO A 51 2.08 -7.91 23.35
CA PRO A 51 0.71 -7.71 23.83
C PRO A 51 0.49 -6.29 24.38
N GLY A 52 -0.63 -5.69 24.02
CA GLY A 52 -1.00 -4.36 24.48
C GLY A 52 -0.34 -3.19 23.77
N THR A 53 0.51 -3.44 22.77
CA THR A 53 1.13 -2.37 22.01
C THR A 53 0.32 -2.03 20.76
N PRO A 54 0.35 -0.75 20.32
CA PRO A 54 -0.31 -0.38 19.06
C PRO A 54 0.44 -0.95 17.85
N PRO A 55 -0.21 -1.04 16.70
CA PRO A 55 0.49 -1.47 15.49
C PRO A 55 1.54 -0.43 15.08
N LEU A 56 2.64 -0.91 14.46
CA LEU A 56 3.64 -0.01 13.88
C LEU A 56 3.08 0.74 12.69
N TYR A 57 2.21 0.07 11.93
CA TYR A 57 1.55 0.65 10.75
C TYR A 57 0.05 0.48 10.89
N VAL A 58 -0.71 1.55 10.63
CA VAL A 58 -2.18 1.48 10.72
C VAL A 58 -2.76 0.71 9.56
N ALA A 59 -2.07 0.70 8.43
CA ALA A 59 -2.49 0.01 7.22
C ALA A 59 -1.28 -0.30 6.36
N SER A 60 -1.43 -1.29 5.51
CA SER A 60 -0.41 -1.61 4.51
C SER A 60 -1.06 -2.29 3.32
N CYS A 61 -0.40 -2.21 2.17
CA CYS A 61 -0.71 -3.08 1.06
C CYS A 61 0.58 -3.70 0.53
N HIS A 62 0.44 -4.88 -0.05
CA HIS A 62 1.54 -5.60 -0.65
C HIS A 62 1.13 -6.06 -2.03
N LEU A 63 2.00 -5.81 -3.02
CA LEU A 63 1.77 -6.20 -4.40
C LEU A 63 2.89 -7.13 -4.83
N ILE A 64 2.54 -8.24 -5.49
CA ILE A 64 3.52 -9.17 -6.04
C ILE A 64 3.62 -8.92 -7.55
N CYS A 65 4.83 -8.66 -8.02
CA CYS A 65 5.13 -8.42 -9.43
C CYS A 65 6.30 -9.30 -9.86
N ASP A 66 6.48 -9.44 -11.16
CA ASP A 66 7.56 -10.30 -11.70
C ASP A 66 8.95 -9.73 -11.42
N SER A 67 9.10 -8.41 -11.52
CA SER A 67 10.38 -7.72 -11.37
C SER A 67 10.19 -6.26 -11.03
N VAL A 68 11.28 -5.61 -10.60
CA VAL A 68 11.27 -4.15 -10.36
C VAL A 68 10.94 -3.41 -11.66
N GLU A 69 11.49 -3.85 -12.77
CA GLU A 69 11.26 -3.24 -14.09
C GLU A 69 9.79 -3.34 -14.48
N ALA A 70 9.17 -4.51 -14.28
CA ALA A 70 7.75 -4.71 -14.57
C ALA A 70 6.88 -3.81 -13.69
N PHE A 71 7.21 -3.69 -12.40
CA PHE A 71 6.50 -2.80 -11.50
C PHE A 71 6.61 -1.34 -11.95
N ASN A 72 7.82 -0.88 -12.24
CA ASN A 72 8.04 0.51 -12.65
C ASN A 72 7.33 0.83 -13.97
N ALA A 73 7.34 -0.10 -14.91
CA ALA A 73 6.68 0.09 -16.20
C ALA A 73 5.15 0.22 -16.04
N ALA A 74 4.57 -0.55 -15.12
CA ALA A 74 3.12 -0.53 -14.90
C ALA A 74 2.68 0.63 -14.00
N PHE A 75 3.47 0.93 -12.95
CA PHE A 75 3.10 1.92 -11.94
C PHE A 75 3.51 3.34 -12.33
N GLY A 76 4.69 3.50 -12.96
CA GLY A 76 5.28 4.80 -13.26
C GLY A 76 4.35 5.77 -13.97
N PRO A 77 3.64 5.35 -15.05
CA PRO A 77 2.73 6.25 -15.77
C PRO A 77 1.56 6.75 -14.93
N HIS A 78 1.24 6.08 -13.82
CA HIS A 78 0.05 6.37 -13.01
C HIS A 78 0.37 6.90 -11.61
N VAL A 79 1.65 7.11 -11.28
CA VAL A 79 2.07 7.58 -9.95
C VAL A 79 1.35 8.84 -9.56
N LYS A 80 1.28 9.82 -10.46
CA LYS A 80 0.68 11.13 -10.17
C LYS A 80 -0.80 10.99 -9.80
N GLU A 81 -1.53 10.21 -10.58
CA GLU A 81 -2.95 9.96 -10.36
C GLU A 81 -3.18 9.23 -9.03
N ILE A 82 -2.40 8.20 -8.77
CA ILE A 82 -2.53 7.38 -7.56
C ILE A 82 -2.18 8.21 -6.32
N MET A 83 -1.10 8.97 -6.36
CA MET A 83 -0.70 9.80 -5.23
C MET A 83 -1.68 10.95 -4.98
N ALA A 84 -2.33 11.47 -6.01
CA ALA A 84 -3.34 12.51 -5.87
C ALA A 84 -4.57 12.03 -5.09
N ASP A 85 -4.83 10.72 -5.06
CA ASP A 85 -5.95 10.15 -4.33
C ASP A 85 -5.68 10.00 -2.83
N THR A 86 -4.40 10.04 -2.42
CA THR A 86 -4.01 9.81 -1.02
C THR A 86 -4.73 10.71 -0.01
N PRO A 87 -4.87 12.03 -0.22
CA PRO A 87 -5.56 12.89 0.75
C PRO A 87 -7.03 12.53 0.98
N ASN A 88 -7.63 11.76 0.08
CA ASN A 88 -9.02 11.34 0.23
C ASN A 88 -9.21 10.31 1.34
N TYR A 89 -8.15 9.62 1.76
CA TYR A 89 -8.27 8.62 2.82
C TYR A 89 -7.28 8.79 3.98
N THR A 90 -6.21 9.56 3.82
CA THR A 90 -5.25 9.70 4.90
C THR A 90 -4.44 10.98 4.79
N ASP A 91 -3.94 11.44 5.94
CA ASP A 91 -2.92 12.49 6.04
C ASP A 91 -1.54 11.91 6.35
N ILE A 92 -1.41 10.59 6.45
CA ILE A 92 -0.14 9.92 6.73
C ILE A 92 0.66 9.79 5.44
N LYS A 93 1.96 10.11 5.52
CA LYS A 93 2.89 9.86 4.43
C LYS A 93 3.32 8.39 4.47
N PRO A 94 3.04 7.60 3.44
CA PRO A 94 3.44 6.19 3.42
C PRO A 94 4.94 6.02 3.25
N VAL A 95 5.44 4.87 3.69
CA VAL A 95 6.78 4.39 3.35
C VAL A 95 6.63 3.21 2.41
N MET A 96 7.54 3.11 1.45
CA MET A 96 7.49 2.07 0.43
C MET A 96 8.81 1.31 0.41
N GLN A 97 8.72 0.00 0.26
CA GLN A 97 9.88 -0.86 0.10
C GLN A 97 9.60 -1.91 -0.97
N ILE A 98 10.61 -2.20 -1.77
CA ILE A 98 10.56 -3.30 -2.72
C ILE A 98 11.49 -4.39 -2.20
N SER A 99 10.98 -5.61 -2.12
CA SER A 99 11.71 -6.76 -1.58
C SER A 99 11.72 -7.89 -2.60
N GLU A 100 12.77 -8.70 -2.56
CA GLU A 100 12.80 -9.95 -3.32
C GLU A 100 12.11 -11.03 -2.48
N VAL A 101 11.20 -11.77 -3.10
CA VAL A 101 10.55 -12.92 -2.45
C VAL A 101 11.52 -14.10 -2.54
N VAL A 102 12.03 -14.52 -1.40
CA VAL A 102 13.04 -15.59 -1.34
C VAL A 102 12.44 -16.94 -0.95
#